data_bdb9af20c43c72487c3372798942dbf0
#
_entry.id   bdb9af20c43c72487c3372798942dbf0
#
_cell.length_a   1.000
_cell.length_b   1.000
_cell.length_c   1.000
_cell.angle_alpha   90.00
_cell.angle_beta   90.00
_cell.angle_gamma   90.00
#
_symmetry.space_group_name_H-M   'P 1'
#
loop_
_entity.id
_entity.type
_entity.pdbx_description
1 polymer ?
#
loop_
_entity_poly.entity_id
_entity_poly.type
_entity_poly.pdbx_seq_one_letter_code
_entity_poly.pdbx_strand_id
1 'polypeptide(L)'
;DVKKILYTGAKRAILNFSKPLSFELIEEVSKRFGKERIAVSLNDFDALFKQQHLIDKFSSEIIFMHRLDLLSVMNITEIPCVVLTDTMEQEEILKILKCKGVKGVSGMLISEPALDIDAFKNHCISEGIQMTSLESTMSFSDFTLNTDGLLPVVVQDYKTNEVLMMAYMNEEAFEHTLKSGKMTYYSRSRQCRWVKGETSGHYQYVKALSADCDNDTLLAKVEQIGAACHTGNHTCFYRQIVGNEYDSKNPLQVFESVYATIADRKQHPKEGSYT
;
A
#
# COMPACT_ATOMS: atom_id res chain seq x y z
N ASP A 1 -8.49 9.45 -20.07
CA ASP A 1 -8.64 9.04 -18.67
C ASP A 1 -7.37 8.35 -18.12
N VAL A 2 -6.68 7.49 -18.88
CA VAL A 2 -5.41 6.85 -18.44
C VAL A 2 -4.40 7.89 -17.96
N LYS A 3 -4.20 8.97 -18.74
CA LYS A 3 -3.31 10.07 -18.36
C LYS A 3 -3.67 10.68 -16.99
N LYS A 4 -4.96 10.92 -16.73
CA LYS A 4 -5.41 11.47 -15.46
C LYS A 4 -5.10 10.54 -14.32
N ILE A 5 -5.41 9.24 -14.45
CA ILE A 5 -5.14 8.20 -13.44
C ILE A 5 -3.64 8.13 -13.11
N LEU A 6 -2.78 8.10 -14.12
CA LEU A 6 -1.34 7.99 -13.90
C LEU A 6 -0.72 9.27 -13.31
N TYR A 7 -1.24 10.45 -13.65
CA TYR A 7 -0.75 11.72 -13.09
C TYR A 7 -1.26 12.00 -11.67
N THR A 8 -2.34 11.35 -11.22
CA THR A 8 -2.76 11.39 -9.81
C THR A 8 -1.94 10.47 -8.91
N GLY A 9 -0.91 9.82 -9.43
CA GLY A 9 0.01 9.00 -8.65
C GLY A 9 -0.30 7.49 -8.67
N ALA A 10 -1.31 7.04 -9.44
CA ALA A 10 -1.55 5.61 -9.58
C ALA A 10 -0.33 4.89 -10.18
N LYS A 11 0.05 3.77 -9.60
CA LYS A 11 1.18 2.97 -10.08
C LYS A 11 0.92 2.39 -11.47
N ARG A 12 -0.32 1.96 -11.74
CA ARG A 12 -0.77 1.41 -13.02
C ARG A 12 -2.18 1.90 -13.36
N ALA A 13 -2.46 1.99 -14.65
CA ALA A 13 -3.81 2.13 -15.18
C ALA A 13 -4.28 0.78 -15.71
N ILE A 14 -5.53 0.41 -15.37
CA ILE A 14 -6.14 -0.85 -15.80
C ILE A 14 -7.08 -0.56 -16.95
N LEU A 15 -6.84 -1.20 -18.10
CA LEU A 15 -7.71 -1.15 -19.27
C LEU A 15 -8.69 -2.32 -19.22
N ASN A 16 -9.97 -2.01 -19.27
CA ASN A 16 -11.03 -3.03 -19.28
C ASN A 16 -11.20 -3.62 -20.70
N PHE A 17 -10.71 -4.83 -20.90
CA PHE A 17 -10.75 -5.54 -22.17
C PHE A 17 -12.11 -6.18 -22.52
N SER A 18 -13.14 -5.94 -21.72
CA SER A 18 -14.54 -6.15 -22.16
C SER A 18 -15.03 -5.01 -23.08
N LYS A 19 -14.23 -3.94 -23.26
CA LYS A 19 -14.60 -2.77 -24.08
C LYS A 19 -13.68 -2.65 -25.29
N PRO A 20 -14.21 -2.64 -26.52
CA PRO A 20 -13.40 -2.56 -27.76
C PRO A 20 -12.45 -1.36 -27.80
N LEU A 21 -12.85 -0.21 -27.27
CA LEU A 21 -12.00 1.00 -27.19
C LEU A 21 -10.67 0.74 -26.46
N SER A 22 -10.62 -0.22 -25.53
CA SER A 22 -9.38 -0.56 -24.82
C SER A 22 -8.34 -1.22 -25.72
N PHE A 23 -8.76 -1.91 -26.78
CA PHE A 23 -7.85 -2.54 -27.75
C PHE A 23 -7.16 -1.49 -28.64
N GLU A 24 -7.84 -0.41 -28.95
CA GLU A 24 -7.29 0.70 -29.76
C GLU A 24 -6.32 1.55 -28.91
N LEU A 25 -6.62 1.71 -27.62
CA LEU A 25 -5.87 2.58 -26.72
C LEU A 25 -4.59 1.95 -26.15
N ILE A 26 -4.53 0.62 -26.03
CA ILE A 26 -3.44 -0.02 -25.28
C ILE A 26 -2.07 0.27 -25.88
N GLU A 27 -1.95 0.25 -27.19
CA GLU A 27 -0.69 0.53 -27.89
C GLU A 27 -0.24 1.98 -27.67
N GLU A 28 -1.15 2.95 -27.82
CA GLU A 28 -0.86 4.37 -27.61
C GLU A 28 -0.40 4.65 -26.19
N VAL A 29 -1.17 4.19 -25.21
CA VAL A 29 -0.86 4.46 -23.78
C VAL A 29 0.38 3.74 -23.32
N SER A 30 0.63 2.51 -23.80
CA SER A 30 1.83 1.76 -23.47
C SER A 30 3.09 2.40 -24.06
N LYS A 31 3.05 2.88 -25.30
CA LYS A 31 4.16 3.64 -25.90
C LYS A 31 4.44 4.95 -25.16
N ARG A 32 3.41 5.60 -24.64
CA ARG A 32 3.53 6.89 -23.96
C ARG A 32 4.00 6.79 -22.53
N PHE A 33 3.54 5.80 -21.77
CA PHE A 33 3.74 5.70 -20.32
C PHE A 33 4.60 4.51 -19.89
N GLY A 34 4.96 3.63 -20.81
CA GLY A 34 5.63 2.36 -20.55
C GLY A 34 4.63 1.24 -20.25
N LYS A 35 4.92 0.02 -20.76
CA LYS A 35 4.05 -1.15 -20.55
C LYS A 35 3.92 -1.55 -19.09
N GLU A 36 4.94 -1.26 -18.27
CA GLU A 36 4.98 -1.52 -16.82
C GLU A 36 3.94 -0.69 -16.05
N ARG A 37 3.42 0.39 -16.66
CA ARG A 37 2.36 1.24 -16.12
C ARG A 37 0.96 0.83 -16.58
N ILE A 38 0.84 -0.20 -17.41
CA ILE A 38 -0.41 -0.65 -18.00
C ILE A 38 -0.72 -2.08 -17.55
N ALA A 39 -1.92 -2.29 -17.05
CA ALA A 39 -2.51 -3.58 -16.79
C ALA A 39 -3.82 -3.72 -17.59
N VAL A 40 -4.28 -4.94 -17.78
CA VAL A 40 -5.57 -5.22 -18.42
C VAL A 40 -6.47 -6.00 -17.47
N SER A 41 -7.77 -5.74 -17.48
CA SER A 41 -8.75 -6.57 -16.82
C SER A 41 -9.56 -7.38 -17.82
N LEU A 42 -9.78 -8.66 -17.50
CA LEU A 42 -10.47 -9.64 -18.33
C LEU A 42 -11.60 -10.28 -17.53
N ASN A 43 -12.76 -10.43 -18.16
CA ASN A 43 -13.91 -11.11 -17.56
C ASN A 43 -13.97 -12.58 -17.97
N ASP A 44 -13.40 -12.94 -19.09
CA ASP A 44 -13.43 -14.27 -19.65
C ASP A 44 -12.13 -14.65 -20.33
N PHE A 45 -12.02 -15.93 -20.64
CA PHE A 45 -10.85 -16.53 -21.26
C PHE A 45 -10.74 -16.24 -22.75
N ASP A 46 -11.86 -16.10 -23.41
CA ASP A 46 -11.93 -15.82 -24.85
C ASP A 46 -11.29 -14.49 -25.19
N ALA A 47 -11.47 -13.50 -24.31
CA ALA A 47 -10.86 -12.18 -24.45
C ALA A 47 -9.31 -12.27 -24.38
N LEU A 48 -8.76 -13.11 -23.48
CA LEU A 48 -7.32 -13.35 -23.43
C LEU A 48 -6.83 -13.97 -24.72
N PHE A 49 -7.48 -15.05 -25.17
CA PHE A 49 -7.05 -15.79 -26.35
C PHE A 49 -7.07 -14.92 -27.63
N LYS A 50 -8.14 -14.15 -27.82
CA LYS A 50 -8.31 -13.29 -29.00
C LYS A 50 -7.34 -12.10 -29.02
N GLN A 51 -6.94 -11.58 -27.85
CA GLN A 51 -6.16 -10.35 -27.73
C GLN A 51 -4.76 -10.58 -27.13
N GLN A 52 -4.31 -11.83 -27.02
CA GLN A 52 -3.05 -12.20 -26.40
C GLN A 52 -1.87 -11.37 -26.91
N HIS A 53 -1.76 -11.20 -28.21
CA HIS A 53 -0.65 -10.46 -28.83
C HIS A 53 -0.57 -8.99 -28.39
N LEU A 54 -1.73 -8.33 -28.15
CA LEU A 54 -1.76 -6.97 -27.62
C LEU A 54 -1.39 -6.94 -26.14
N ILE A 55 -1.91 -7.90 -25.38
CA ILE A 55 -1.68 -8.02 -23.94
C ILE A 55 -0.20 -8.27 -23.66
N ASP A 56 0.40 -9.26 -24.32
CA ASP A 56 1.81 -9.63 -24.13
C ASP A 56 2.77 -8.50 -24.53
N LYS A 57 2.42 -7.74 -25.55
CA LYS A 57 3.27 -6.67 -26.07
C LYS A 57 3.17 -5.39 -25.26
N PHE A 58 1.97 -5.02 -24.77
CA PHE A 58 1.66 -3.68 -24.29
C PHE A 58 1.20 -3.61 -22.83
N SER A 59 1.11 -4.73 -22.12
CA SER A 59 0.79 -4.76 -20.71
C SER A 59 1.81 -5.52 -19.87
N SER A 60 1.81 -5.30 -18.56
CA SER A 60 2.69 -5.96 -17.61
C SER A 60 1.97 -6.83 -16.60
N GLU A 61 0.63 -6.79 -16.58
CA GLU A 61 -0.17 -7.50 -15.61
C GLU A 61 -1.59 -7.74 -16.13
N ILE A 62 -2.14 -8.89 -15.80
CA ILE A 62 -3.53 -9.26 -16.11
C ILE A 62 -4.31 -9.34 -14.81
N ILE A 63 -5.52 -8.78 -14.78
CA ILE A 63 -6.45 -8.88 -13.68
C ILE A 63 -7.67 -9.66 -14.14
N PHE A 64 -7.83 -10.87 -13.63
CA PHE A 64 -9.03 -11.66 -13.87
C PHE A 64 -10.12 -11.26 -12.88
N MET A 65 -11.26 -10.82 -13.43
CA MET A 65 -12.38 -10.30 -12.65
C MET A 65 -13.26 -11.40 -12.05
N HIS A 66 -13.04 -12.66 -12.44
CA HIS A 66 -13.73 -13.83 -11.93
C HIS A 66 -12.78 -15.02 -11.88
N ARG A 67 -13.15 -16.05 -11.09
CA ARG A 67 -12.42 -17.31 -11.08
C ARG A 67 -12.58 -17.98 -12.44
N LEU A 68 -11.46 -18.17 -13.11
CA LEU A 68 -11.35 -18.91 -14.37
C LEU A 68 -10.66 -20.24 -14.12
N ASP A 69 -10.68 -21.13 -15.13
CA ASP A 69 -9.77 -22.27 -15.16
C ASP A 69 -8.33 -21.78 -15.36
N LEU A 70 -7.67 -21.46 -14.25
CA LEU A 70 -6.32 -20.86 -14.22
C LEU A 70 -5.26 -21.75 -14.85
N LEU A 71 -5.42 -23.07 -14.81
CA LEU A 71 -4.48 -24.00 -15.43
C LEU A 71 -4.46 -23.83 -16.95
N SER A 72 -5.60 -23.56 -17.55
CA SER A 72 -5.70 -23.27 -18.99
C SER A 72 -5.10 -21.91 -19.35
N VAL A 73 -5.24 -20.89 -18.46
CA VAL A 73 -4.68 -19.54 -18.67
C VAL A 73 -3.15 -19.55 -18.70
N MET A 74 -2.52 -20.23 -17.76
CA MET A 74 -1.05 -20.24 -17.60
C MET A 74 -0.30 -20.87 -18.75
N ASN A 75 -0.98 -21.63 -19.61
CA ASN A 75 -0.40 -22.16 -20.84
C ASN A 75 -0.43 -21.17 -22.02
N ILE A 76 -1.12 -20.03 -21.88
CA ILE A 76 -1.32 -19.06 -22.98
C ILE A 76 -0.43 -17.83 -22.80
N THR A 77 -0.20 -17.38 -21.57
CA THR A 77 0.60 -16.17 -21.30
C THR A 77 1.59 -16.37 -20.15
N GLU A 78 2.73 -15.69 -20.25
CA GLU A 78 3.71 -15.60 -19.16
C GLU A 78 3.53 -14.33 -18.32
N ILE A 79 2.57 -13.46 -18.69
CA ILE A 79 2.30 -12.22 -17.95
C ILE A 79 1.72 -12.57 -16.59
N PRO A 80 2.29 -12.02 -15.50
CA PRO A 80 1.78 -12.25 -14.16
C PRO A 80 0.33 -11.79 -14.01
N CYS A 81 -0.47 -12.57 -13.29
CA CYS A 81 -1.87 -12.25 -13.10
C CYS A 81 -2.27 -12.11 -11.63
N VAL A 82 -3.28 -11.27 -11.42
CA VAL A 82 -4.04 -11.14 -10.17
C VAL A 82 -5.45 -11.66 -10.42
N VAL A 83 -5.97 -12.45 -9.48
CA VAL A 83 -7.29 -13.05 -9.59
C VAL A 83 -8.22 -12.39 -8.57
N LEU A 84 -9.34 -11.85 -9.04
CA LEU A 84 -10.45 -11.47 -8.17
C LEU A 84 -11.34 -12.69 -7.94
N THR A 85 -11.69 -12.93 -6.69
CA THR A 85 -12.56 -14.06 -6.32
C THR A 85 -13.56 -13.64 -5.25
N ASP A 86 -14.71 -14.25 -5.30
CA ASP A 86 -15.80 -14.10 -4.33
C ASP A 86 -15.78 -15.21 -3.26
N THR A 87 -14.82 -16.15 -3.34
CA THR A 87 -14.72 -17.21 -2.33
C THR A 87 -14.37 -16.66 -0.96
N MET A 88 -14.97 -17.25 0.08
CA MET A 88 -14.63 -17.03 1.49
C MET A 88 -13.76 -18.15 2.06
N GLU A 89 -13.39 -19.14 1.24
CA GLU A 89 -12.64 -20.31 1.68
C GLU A 89 -11.12 -20.10 1.48
N GLN A 90 -10.37 -20.10 2.57
CA GLN A 90 -8.90 -19.91 2.53
C GLN A 90 -8.20 -20.97 1.69
N GLU A 91 -8.66 -22.23 1.76
CA GLU A 91 -8.09 -23.34 0.99
C GLU A 91 -8.23 -23.15 -0.54
N GLU A 92 -9.31 -22.50 -0.98
CA GLU A 92 -9.48 -22.18 -2.39
C GLU A 92 -8.50 -21.09 -2.83
N ILE A 93 -8.29 -20.08 -1.99
CA ILE A 93 -7.30 -19.03 -2.27
C ILE A 93 -5.89 -19.61 -2.32
N LEU A 94 -5.54 -20.54 -1.42
CA LEU A 94 -4.26 -21.24 -1.47
C LEU A 94 -4.06 -21.98 -2.79
N LYS A 95 -5.08 -22.67 -3.29
CA LYS A 95 -5.03 -23.35 -4.60
C LYS A 95 -4.81 -22.37 -5.75
N ILE A 96 -5.46 -21.21 -5.71
CA ILE A 96 -5.27 -20.16 -6.71
C ILE A 96 -3.84 -19.61 -6.65
N LEU A 97 -3.33 -19.31 -5.45
CA LEU A 97 -1.98 -18.77 -5.27
C LEU A 97 -0.86 -19.76 -5.65
N LYS A 98 -1.13 -21.06 -5.59
CA LYS A 98 -0.20 -22.11 -6.06
C LYS A 98 -0.14 -22.23 -7.59
N CYS A 99 -1.06 -21.62 -8.33
CA CYS A 99 -1.03 -21.64 -9.78
C CYS A 99 0.14 -20.82 -10.32
N LYS A 100 0.89 -21.38 -11.27
CA LYS A 100 2.01 -20.70 -11.91
C LYS A 100 1.54 -19.38 -12.54
N GLY A 101 2.30 -18.30 -12.32
CA GLY A 101 1.99 -16.98 -12.89
C GLY A 101 0.99 -16.15 -12.09
N VAL A 102 0.30 -16.73 -11.12
CA VAL A 102 -0.53 -15.95 -10.19
C VAL A 102 0.37 -15.20 -9.22
N LYS A 103 0.24 -13.89 -9.21
CA LYS A 103 1.02 -12.96 -8.38
C LYS A 103 0.29 -12.50 -7.14
N GLY A 104 -1.02 -12.67 -7.15
CA GLY A 104 -1.87 -12.24 -6.06
C GLY A 104 -3.33 -12.57 -6.27
N VAL A 105 -4.05 -12.49 -5.18
CA VAL A 105 -5.50 -12.65 -5.12
C VAL A 105 -6.11 -11.43 -4.44
N SER A 106 -7.27 -11.02 -4.89
CA SER A 106 -8.09 -10.00 -4.26
C SER A 106 -9.54 -10.49 -4.21
N GLY A 107 -10.38 -9.86 -3.40
CA GLY A 107 -11.79 -10.20 -3.33
C GLY A 107 -12.33 -10.22 -1.91
N MET A 108 -13.44 -10.94 -1.73
CA MET A 108 -14.24 -10.85 -0.51
C MET A 108 -13.48 -11.28 0.74
N LEU A 109 -12.85 -12.45 0.76
CA LEU A 109 -12.10 -12.91 1.94
C LEU A 109 -10.95 -11.96 2.30
N ILE A 110 -10.18 -11.50 1.30
CA ILE A 110 -9.04 -10.62 1.52
C ILE A 110 -9.46 -9.23 2.04
N SER A 111 -10.70 -8.84 1.76
CA SER A 111 -11.29 -7.58 2.20
C SER A 111 -12.06 -7.72 3.53
N GLU A 112 -12.17 -8.93 4.08
CA GLU A 112 -12.90 -9.19 5.31
C GLU A 112 -12.12 -8.62 6.52
N PRO A 113 -12.70 -7.67 7.29
CA PRO A 113 -12.01 -7.05 8.42
C PRO A 113 -11.63 -8.03 9.53
N ALA A 114 -12.34 -9.16 9.64
CA ALA A 114 -12.07 -10.20 10.62
C ALA A 114 -10.93 -11.15 10.21
N LEU A 115 -10.45 -11.08 8.96
CA LEU A 115 -9.33 -11.89 8.52
C LEU A 115 -8.03 -11.40 9.16
N ASP A 116 -7.38 -12.26 9.94
CA ASP A 116 -5.99 -12.05 10.31
C ASP A 116 -5.09 -12.31 9.10
N ILE A 117 -4.81 -11.24 8.37
CA ILE A 117 -4.04 -11.30 7.12
C ILE A 117 -2.60 -11.77 7.35
N ASP A 118 -2.03 -11.52 8.53
CA ASP A 118 -0.68 -11.92 8.86
C ASP A 118 -0.63 -13.42 9.18
N ALA A 119 -1.62 -13.95 9.91
CA ALA A 119 -1.78 -15.38 10.10
C ALA A 119 -2.01 -16.10 8.76
N PHE A 120 -2.84 -15.54 7.88
CA PHE A 120 -3.08 -16.11 6.56
C PHE A 120 -1.83 -16.10 5.67
N LYS A 121 -1.03 -15.02 5.67
CA LYS A 121 0.27 -15.00 4.97
C LYS A 121 1.24 -16.05 5.50
N ASN A 122 1.28 -16.26 6.82
CA ASN A 122 2.11 -17.32 7.41
C ASN A 122 1.68 -18.70 6.96
N HIS A 123 0.38 -18.92 6.89
CA HIS A 123 -0.15 -20.17 6.37
C HIS A 123 0.23 -20.35 4.89
N CYS A 124 0.14 -19.31 4.06
CA CYS A 124 0.64 -19.35 2.68
C CYS A 124 2.12 -19.74 2.61
N ILE A 125 2.96 -19.16 3.46
CA ILE A 125 4.41 -19.47 3.52
C ILE A 125 4.63 -20.93 3.92
N SER A 126 3.92 -21.44 4.94
CA SER A 126 4.02 -22.85 5.37
C SER A 126 3.59 -23.83 4.26
N GLU A 127 2.70 -23.39 3.38
CA GLU A 127 2.25 -24.13 2.19
C GLU A 127 3.18 -23.97 0.96
N GLY A 128 4.35 -23.32 1.13
CA GLY A 128 5.36 -23.14 0.09
C GLY A 128 5.05 -22.01 -0.90
N ILE A 129 4.08 -21.15 -0.60
CA ILE A 129 3.75 -19.99 -1.44
C ILE A 129 4.66 -18.82 -1.04
N GLN A 130 5.40 -18.27 -2.02
CA GLN A 130 6.21 -17.09 -1.80
C GLN A 130 5.30 -15.89 -1.53
N MET A 131 5.43 -15.32 -0.33
CA MET A 131 4.78 -14.06 0.02
C MET A 131 5.78 -12.92 0.01
N THR A 132 5.31 -11.73 -0.37
CA THR A 132 6.13 -10.52 -0.27
C THR A 132 6.38 -10.22 1.20
N SER A 133 7.60 -10.44 1.66
CA SER A 133 8.14 -10.01 2.94
C SER A 133 9.30 -9.04 2.67
N LEU A 134 9.61 -8.20 3.67
CA LEU A 134 10.82 -7.40 3.61
C LEU A 134 11.99 -8.27 4.03
N GLU A 135 12.96 -8.45 3.13
CA GLU A 135 14.20 -9.12 3.47
C GLU A 135 15.13 -8.12 4.16
N SER A 136 15.60 -8.45 5.35
CA SER A 136 16.60 -7.67 6.07
C SER A 136 17.97 -8.29 5.91
N THR A 137 18.99 -7.46 5.70
CA THR A 137 20.40 -7.87 5.72
C THR A 137 21.00 -7.89 7.13
N MET A 138 20.22 -7.45 8.12
CA MET A 138 20.61 -7.37 9.54
C MET A 138 19.56 -8.05 10.41
N SER A 139 20.02 -8.71 11.46
CA SER A 139 19.18 -9.23 12.56
C SER A 139 19.01 -8.18 13.65
N PHE A 140 18.04 -8.34 14.54
CA PHE A 140 17.85 -7.39 15.64
C PHE A 140 19.06 -7.35 16.60
N SER A 141 19.78 -8.45 16.73
CA SER A 141 21.00 -8.55 17.55
C SER A 141 22.20 -7.75 17.00
N ASP A 142 22.14 -7.28 15.74
CA ASP A 142 23.20 -6.46 15.12
C ASP A 142 23.09 -4.98 15.51
N PHE A 143 22.01 -4.60 16.20
CA PHE A 143 21.79 -3.23 16.65
C PHE A 143 22.31 -2.99 18.06
N THR A 144 22.80 -1.77 18.28
CA THR A 144 23.14 -1.25 19.61
C THR A 144 21.87 -0.66 20.24
N LEU A 145 21.36 -1.35 21.27
CA LEU A 145 20.12 -0.94 21.91
C LEU A 145 20.37 0.09 23.02
N ASN A 146 19.37 0.92 23.31
CA ASN A 146 19.42 1.82 24.44
C ASN A 146 19.37 1.06 25.79
N THR A 147 19.43 1.78 26.91
CA THR A 147 19.40 1.20 28.27
C THR A 147 18.15 0.41 28.60
N ASP A 148 17.05 0.66 27.87
CA ASP A 148 15.78 -0.07 28.03
C ASP A 148 15.69 -1.31 27.10
N GLY A 149 16.76 -1.63 26.37
CA GLY A 149 16.78 -2.71 25.38
C GLY A 149 15.95 -2.42 24.13
N LEU A 150 15.77 -1.16 23.79
CA LEU A 150 14.95 -0.73 22.67
C LEU A 150 15.80 -0.01 21.60
N LEU A 151 15.40 -0.19 20.35
CA LEU A 151 15.96 0.50 19.20
C LEU A 151 15.14 1.76 18.89
N PRO A 152 15.74 2.96 18.92
CA PRO A 152 15.10 4.18 18.43
C PRO A 152 14.80 4.10 16.92
N VAL A 153 13.66 4.63 16.51
CA VAL A 153 13.24 4.64 15.10
C VAL A 153 12.78 6.03 14.71
N VAL A 154 13.50 6.65 13.80
CA VAL A 154 13.08 7.89 13.13
C VAL A 154 12.25 7.53 11.91
N VAL A 155 11.04 8.06 11.81
CA VAL A 155 10.10 7.77 10.72
C VAL A 155 9.97 8.95 9.79
N GLN A 156 10.18 8.71 8.51
CA GLN A 156 10.24 9.73 7.45
C GLN A 156 9.26 9.38 6.33
N ASP A 157 8.54 10.34 5.80
CA ASP A 157 7.75 10.16 4.59
C ASP A 157 8.67 9.89 3.39
N TYR A 158 8.37 8.83 2.63
CA TYR A 158 9.27 8.39 1.55
C TYR A 158 9.26 9.31 0.32
N LYS A 159 8.22 10.14 0.14
CA LYS A 159 8.11 11.08 -0.98
C LYS A 159 8.69 12.46 -0.65
N THR A 160 8.34 12.98 0.52
CA THR A 160 8.70 14.35 0.91
C THR A 160 9.99 14.42 1.70
N ASN A 161 10.45 13.30 2.28
CA ASN A 161 11.52 13.20 3.28
C ASN A 161 11.22 14.01 4.57
N GLU A 162 9.98 14.38 4.82
CA GLU A 162 9.56 15.00 6.08
C GLU A 162 9.65 13.98 7.22
N VAL A 163 10.20 14.38 8.37
CA VAL A 163 10.21 13.52 9.57
C VAL A 163 8.82 13.54 10.19
N LEU A 164 8.21 12.38 10.27
CA LEU A 164 6.83 12.22 10.71
C LEU A 164 6.71 12.00 12.22
N MET A 165 7.55 11.15 12.77
CA MET A 165 7.53 10.81 14.20
C MET A 165 8.82 10.08 14.59
N MET A 166 8.98 9.89 15.91
CA MET A 166 9.98 9.01 16.50
C MET A 166 9.28 8.02 17.43
N ALA A 167 9.71 6.77 17.42
CA ALA A 167 9.21 5.71 18.29
C ALA A 167 10.33 4.73 18.64
N TYR A 168 9.97 3.60 19.27
CA TYR A 168 10.92 2.57 19.67
C TYR A 168 10.44 1.19 19.20
N MET A 169 11.39 0.30 18.96
CA MET A 169 11.15 -1.10 18.66
C MET A 169 11.90 -1.99 19.66
N ASN A 170 11.29 -3.10 20.00
CA ASN A 170 11.96 -4.29 20.49
C ASN A 170 12.07 -5.31 19.36
N GLU A 171 12.69 -6.44 19.59
CA GLU A 171 12.87 -7.50 18.58
C GLU A 171 11.54 -7.94 17.96
N GLU A 172 10.52 -8.19 18.77
CA GLU A 172 9.19 -8.59 18.29
C GLU A 172 8.57 -7.56 17.33
N ALA A 173 8.72 -6.26 17.63
CA ALA A 173 8.21 -5.19 16.79
C ALA A 173 8.98 -5.07 15.47
N PHE A 174 10.30 -5.27 15.51
CA PHE A 174 11.16 -5.30 14.33
C PHE A 174 10.80 -6.46 13.40
N GLU A 175 10.76 -7.67 13.92
CA GLU A 175 10.37 -8.88 13.18
C GLU A 175 8.97 -8.75 12.56
N HIS A 176 8.00 -8.25 13.35
CA HIS A 176 6.65 -8.03 12.84
C HIS A 176 6.62 -6.97 11.73
N THR A 177 7.45 -5.94 11.81
CA THR A 177 7.56 -4.92 10.75
C THR A 177 8.07 -5.53 9.44
N LEU A 178 9.13 -6.35 9.50
CA LEU A 178 9.67 -7.04 8.32
C LEU A 178 8.64 -7.97 7.69
N LYS A 179 7.91 -8.71 8.50
CA LYS A 179 6.94 -9.70 8.08
C LYS A 179 5.67 -9.08 7.48
N SER A 180 5.12 -8.04 8.12
CA SER A 180 3.86 -7.42 7.71
C SER A 180 4.03 -6.29 6.69
N GLY A 181 5.23 -5.70 6.60
CA GLY A 181 5.46 -4.49 5.83
C GLY A 181 4.81 -3.24 6.41
N LYS A 182 4.26 -3.34 7.64
CA LYS A 182 3.65 -2.23 8.37
C LYS A 182 4.50 -1.88 9.59
N MET A 183 4.72 -0.58 9.81
CA MET A 183 5.48 -0.15 10.97
C MET A 183 4.81 -0.59 12.26
N THR A 184 5.58 -1.32 13.03
CA THR A 184 5.20 -1.85 14.33
C THR A 184 6.19 -1.34 15.36
N TYR A 185 5.71 -0.91 16.50
CA TYR A 185 6.49 -0.28 17.55
C TYR A 185 6.27 -0.95 18.88
N TYR A 186 7.15 -0.63 19.83
CA TYR A 186 6.99 -0.98 21.24
C TYR A 186 6.59 0.25 22.05
N SER A 187 5.47 0.15 22.75
CA SER A 187 4.99 1.21 23.63
C SER A 187 5.63 1.08 25.01
N ARG A 188 6.50 2.01 25.39
CA ARG A 188 7.16 2.05 26.71
C ARG A 188 6.16 2.21 27.87
N SER A 189 5.09 3.00 27.66
CA SER A 189 4.08 3.23 28.70
C SER A 189 3.13 2.06 28.89
N ARG A 190 2.79 1.35 27.79
CA ARG A 190 1.87 0.20 27.83
C ARG A 190 2.59 -1.14 27.92
N GLN A 191 3.91 -1.14 27.77
CA GLN A 191 4.77 -2.34 27.78
C GLN A 191 4.28 -3.42 26.80
N CYS A 192 3.86 -3.00 25.61
CA CYS A 192 3.37 -3.90 24.58
C CYS A 192 3.68 -3.41 23.17
N ARG A 193 3.68 -4.33 22.24
CA ARG A 193 3.76 -4.09 20.82
C ARG A 193 2.48 -3.40 20.31
N TRP A 194 2.57 -2.53 19.34
CA TRP A 194 1.43 -1.96 18.64
C TRP A 194 1.75 -1.68 17.16
N VAL A 195 0.81 -1.97 16.28
CA VAL A 195 0.92 -1.67 14.85
C VAL A 195 0.41 -0.25 14.60
N LYS A 196 1.21 0.57 13.93
CA LYS A 196 0.79 1.93 13.60
C LYS A 196 -0.42 1.91 12.67
N GLY A 197 -1.50 2.54 13.11
CA GLY A 197 -2.75 2.60 12.35
C GLY A 197 -3.75 1.49 12.64
N GLU A 198 -3.44 0.52 13.48
CA GLU A 198 -4.32 -0.60 13.83
C GLU A 198 -5.72 -0.14 14.29
N THR A 199 -5.79 0.91 15.07
CA THR A 199 -7.06 1.47 15.57
C THR A 199 -7.59 2.62 14.70
N SER A 200 -6.69 3.45 14.16
CA SER A 200 -7.06 4.69 13.47
C SER A 200 -7.18 4.56 11.95
N GLY A 201 -6.74 3.46 11.35
CA GLY A 201 -6.57 3.33 9.90
C GLY A 201 -5.37 4.08 9.33
N HIS A 202 -4.64 4.87 10.15
CA HIS A 202 -3.50 5.67 9.71
C HIS A 202 -2.21 4.84 9.69
N TYR A 203 -2.18 3.85 8.80
CA TYR A 203 -1.06 2.91 8.65
C TYR A 203 0.21 3.59 8.10
N GLN A 204 1.34 2.98 8.39
CA GLN A 204 2.65 3.30 7.82
C GLN A 204 3.19 2.06 7.10
N TYR A 205 3.22 2.12 5.77
CA TYR A 205 3.76 1.02 4.95
C TYR A 205 5.24 1.26 4.69
N VAL A 206 6.07 0.29 5.04
CA VAL A 206 7.53 0.39 4.88
C VAL A 206 7.91 0.44 3.40
N LYS A 207 8.75 1.40 3.05
CA LYS A 207 9.39 1.51 1.73
C LYS A 207 10.90 1.23 1.79
N ALA A 208 11.56 1.65 2.88
CA ALA A 208 12.95 1.32 3.15
C ALA A 208 13.21 1.39 4.66
N LEU A 209 14.14 0.58 5.13
CA LEU A 209 14.73 0.64 6.46
C LEU A 209 16.23 0.77 6.31
N SER A 210 16.85 1.62 7.10
CA SER A 210 18.30 1.84 7.12
C SER A 210 18.78 2.02 8.55
N ALA A 211 19.86 1.34 8.91
CA ALA A 211 20.57 1.62 10.14
C ALA A 211 21.46 2.85 9.96
N ASP A 212 21.76 3.58 11.03
CA ASP A 212 22.79 4.60 11.01
C ASP A 212 24.20 3.98 11.13
N CYS A 213 25.22 4.81 11.27
CA CYS A 213 26.62 4.37 11.12
C CYS A 213 27.14 3.51 12.28
N ASP A 214 26.55 3.56 13.45
CA ASP A 214 26.90 2.78 14.65
C ASP A 214 25.78 1.83 15.12
N ASN A 215 24.75 1.69 14.26
CA ASN A 215 23.63 0.77 14.42
C ASN A 215 22.79 1.01 15.69
N ASP A 216 22.73 2.23 16.20
CA ASP A 216 21.94 2.57 17.39
C ASP A 216 20.58 3.22 17.07
N THR A 217 20.34 3.55 15.80
CA THR A 217 19.11 4.20 15.33
C THR A 217 18.66 3.65 13.98
N LEU A 218 17.38 3.41 13.85
CA LEU A 218 16.75 3.00 12.59
C LEU A 218 16.06 4.18 11.92
N LEU A 219 16.34 4.42 10.63
CA LEU A 219 15.56 5.30 9.77
C LEU A 219 14.56 4.48 8.96
N ALA A 220 13.28 4.72 9.18
CA ALA A 220 12.20 4.09 8.43
C ALA A 220 11.59 5.08 7.44
N LYS A 221 11.75 4.83 6.13
CA LYS A 221 11.00 5.55 5.08
C LYS A 221 9.69 4.85 4.84
N VAL A 222 8.58 5.56 5.00
CA VAL A 222 7.24 4.97 4.96
C VAL A 222 6.30 5.74 4.04
N GLU A 223 5.31 5.03 3.53
CA GLU A 223 4.10 5.64 2.99
C GLU A 223 3.10 5.81 4.13
N GLN A 224 2.89 7.05 4.54
CA GLN A 224 1.95 7.40 5.60
C GLN A 224 0.54 7.53 5.05
N ILE A 225 -0.42 6.81 5.63
CA ILE A 225 -1.84 7.01 5.36
C ILE A 225 -2.42 7.91 6.45
N GLY A 226 -3.00 9.04 6.04
CA GLY A 226 -3.57 10.03 6.98
C GLY A 226 -2.50 10.68 7.88
N ALA A 227 -2.88 11.02 9.10
CA ALA A 227 -2.03 11.71 10.05
C ALA A 227 -1.09 10.76 10.81
N ALA A 228 0.19 11.10 10.92
CA ALA A 228 1.13 10.37 11.76
C ALA A 228 0.88 10.64 13.25
N CYS A 229 0.54 11.87 13.61
CA CYS A 229 0.31 12.27 15.00
C CYS A 229 -1.10 11.89 15.48
N HIS A 230 -1.20 11.50 16.75
CA HIS A 230 -2.50 11.22 17.41
C HIS A 230 -3.38 12.47 17.58
N THR A 231 -2.80 13.67 17.46
CA THR A 231 -3.53 14.95 17.47
C THR A 231 -4.14 15.31 16.12
N GLY A 232 -3.96 14.46 15.08
CA GLY A 232 -4.42 14.70 13.73
C GLY A 232 -3.45 15.50 12.85
N ASN A 233 -2.30 15.93 13.37
CA ASN A 233 -1.28 16.60 12.56
C ASN A 233 -0.53 15.57 11.68
N HIS A 234 -0.11 16.01 10.49
CA HIS A 234 0.65 15.19 9.56
C HIS A 234 1.93 14.62 10.18
N THR A 235 2.66 15.45 10.92
CA THR A 235 3.88 15.10 11.66
C THR A 235 3.69 15.34 13.16
N CYS A 236 4.46 14.63 13.98
CA CYS A 236 4.57 14.91 15.42
C CYS A 236 5.43 16.16 15.71
N PHE A 237 6.21 16.62 14.76
CA PHE A 237 7.15 17.74 14.90
C PHE A 237 6.58 19.08 14.40
N TYR A 238 5.30 19.30 14.63
CA TYR A 238 4.59 20.50 14.19
C TYR A 238 4.81 21.76 15.05
N ARG A 239 5.42 21.63 16.24
CA ARG A 239 5.74 22.76 17.11
C ARG A 239 7.20 23.18 16.94
N GLN A 240 7.43 24.40 16.44
CA GLN A 240 8.77 24.94 16.35
C GLN A 240 9.21 25.49 17.71
N ILE A 241 10.46 25.18 18.11
CA ILE A 241 11.06 25.71 19.34
C ILE A 241 11.93 26.93 19.01
N VAL A 242 12.58 26.91 17.83
CA VAL A 242 13.38 28.02 17.32
C VAL A 242 12.85 28.36 15.93
N GLY A 243 12.49 29.62 15.73
CA GLY A 243 11.81 30.11 14.52
C GLY A 243 10.57 30.92 14.90
N ASN A 244 10.08 31.75 14.00
CA ASN A 244 9.00 32.68 14.29
C ASN A 244 7.62 32.17 13.83
N GLU A 245 7.53 30.98 13.27
CA GLU A 245 6.28 30.45 12.74
C GLU A 245 5.85 29.17 13.46
N TYR A 246 4.66 29.20 14.01
CA TYR A 246 3.97 28.03 14.53
C TYR A 246 3.10 27.44 13.42
N ASP A 247 3.61 26.41 12.74
CA ASP A 247 2.81 25.72 11.71
C ASP A 247 1.88 24.68 12.36
N SER A 248 0.71 25.17 12.79
CA SER A 248 -0.35 24.33 13.36
C SER A 248 -1.31 23.81 12.28
N LYS A 249 -0.90 23.69 11.03
CA LYS A 249 -1.77 23.19 9.96
C LYS A 249 -2.09 21.72 10.18
N ASN A 250 -3.09 21.48 11.02
CA ASN A 250 -3.76 20.20 11.08
C ASN A 250 -4.52 19.98 9.77
N PRO A 251 -4.20 18.96 8.95
CA PRO A 251 -4.95 18.69 7.72
C PRO A 251 -6.45 18.52 7.95
N LEU A 252 -6.86 18.04 9.13
CA LEU A 252 -8.28 17.94 9.51
C LEU A 252 -8.92 19.34 9.70
N GLN A 253 -8.16 20.32 10.17
CA GLN A 253 -8.66 21.71 10.26
C GLN A 253 -8.89 22.33 8.89
N VAL A 254 -8.17 21.90 7.86
CA VAL A 254 -8.44 22.34 6.47
C VAL A 254 -9.82 21.87 6.04
N PHE A 255 -10.18 20.61 6.31
CA PHE A 255 -11.53 20.11 6.01
C PHE A 255 -12.60 20.79 6.85
N GLU A 256 -12.36 21.03 8.14
CA GLU A 256 -13.27 21.78 9.01
C GLU A 256 -13.44 23.21 8.52
N SER A 257 -12.38 23.90 8.12
CA SER A 257 -12.44 25.26 7.59
C SER A 257 -13.15 25.33 6.23
N VAL A 258 -12.92 24.34 5.36
CA VAL A 258 -13.65 24.22 4.08
C VAL A 258 -15.13 23.96 4.34
N TYR A 259 -15.45 23.05 5.26
CA TYR A 259 -16.84 22.76 5.62
C TYR A 259 -17.53 23.97 6.25
N ALA A 260 -16.87 24.68 7.16
CA ALA A 260 -17.36 25.91 7.75
C ALA A 260 -17.59 27.00 6.68
N THR A 261 -16.67 27.13 5.72
CA THR A 261 -16.80 28.04 4.59
C THR A 261 -18.01 27.72 3.72
N ILE A 262 -18.22 26.43 3.40
CA ILE A 262 -19.39 25.96 2.63
C ILE A 262 -20.69 26.24 3.41
N ALA A 263 -20.70 25.96 4.71
CA ALA A 263 -21.88 26.21 5.57
C ALA A 263 -22.21 27.71 5.68
N ASP A 264 -21.19 28.54 5.84
CA ASP A 264 -21.35 30.00 5.83
C ASP A 264 -21.89 30.51 4.49
N ARG A 265 -21.34 30.02 3.37
CA ARG A 265 -21.80 30.40 2.02
C ARG A 265 -23.23 29.98 1.74
N LYS A 266 -23.65 28.82 2.29
CA LYS A 266 -25.06 28.39 2.22
C LYS A 266 -26.00 29.34 2.97
N GLN A 267 -25.56 29.90 4.11
CA GLN A 267 -26.34 30.84 4.90
C GLN A 267 -26.24 32.31 4.39
N HIS A 268 -25.08 32.64 3.83
CA HIS A 268 -24.77 33.99 3.33
C HIS A 268 -24.23 33.88 1.88
N PRO A 269 -25.12 33.67 0.89
CA PRO A 269 -24.70 33.55 -0.52
C PRO A 269 -23.99 34.83 -0.99
N LYS A 270 -22.86 34.69 -1.65
CA LYS A 270 -22.16 35.78 -2.33
C LYS A 270 -22.42 35.72 -3.84
N GLU A 271 -22.84 36.85 -4.39
CA GLU A 271 -23.04 37.01 -5.84
C GLU A 271 -21.75 36.70 -6.60
N GLY A 272 -21.81 35.84 -7.63
CA GLY A 272 -20.63 35.37 -8.38
C GLY A 272 -19.85 34.21 -7.76
N SER A 273 -20.32 33.60 -6.69
CA SER A 273 -19.73 32.38 -6.11
C SER A 273 -20.36 31.14 -6.73
N TYR A 274 -19.54 30.13 -7.08
CA TYR A 274 -19.99 28.82 -7.60
C TYR A 274 -20.56 27.89 -6.51
N THR A 275 -20.72 28.36 -5.28
CA THR A 275 -21.31 27.62 -4.15
C THR A 275 -22.53 28.35 -3.63
#